data_974106d67f7b9485c57100e293387729
#
_entry.id   974106d67f7b9485c57100e293387729
#
_cell.length_a   1.000
_cell.length_b   1.000
_cell.length_c   1.000
_cell.angle_alpha   90.00
_cell.angle_beta   90.00
_cell.angle_gamma   90.00
#
_symmetry.space_group_name_H-M   'P 1'
#
loop_
_entity.id
_entity.type
_entity.pdbx_description
1 polymer ?
#
loop_
_entity_poly.entity_id
_entity_poly.type
_entity_poly.pdbx_seq_one_letter_code
_entity_poly.pdbx_strand_id
1 'polypeptide(L)'
;MNDGVRPIVSRVLKLSVVVPFHNVQTYAPDALKSLELNARGDFEFLLVDDRSTDGTPELLERAAAGGVPGAVHLRRDRNGGLATARNTGLDAARGEYIAFLDGDDWLAPGHLARTLAAIEALGCDFVRTDHVQVTGRSRVVQRVPYGPEMVVGDPRDGILPASRATAVDYPYAWAGMYHRRLLDRGLLHFTDGLRTAEDRPWIWRLHREAASFAAVGLPGVFYRRGVSTSLTQIGDERQLDFIRAFDQVLADVATDREYELLIPKAVRTYCAIIAHHIGSSERFEPAVAKKLRFMCTAALGRMPAPVLEGVIASMDAERSALLRGLRRRRRAAGAHAAGAAS
;
A
#
# COMPACT_ATOMS: atom_id res chain seq x y z
N MET A 1 -42.01 30.35 -28.10
CA MET A 1 -40.62 30.32 -27.62
C MET A 1 -40.48 29.05 -26.80
N ASN A 2 -39.80 28.09 -27.36
CA ASN A 2 -39.69 26.77 -26.77
C ASN A 2 -38.28 26.66 -26.18
N ASP A 3 -38.17 26.95 -24.88
CA ASP A 3 -36.90 26.80 -24.15
C ASP A 3 -36.59 25.34 -24.07
N GLY A 4 -35.73 24.88 -24.99
CA GLY A 4 -35.20 23.54 -25.02
C GLY A 4 -34.34 23.26 -23.78
N VAL A 5 -34.94 22.62 -22.79
CA VAL A 5 -34.20 21.98 -21.70
C VAL A 5 -33.25 20.95 -22.34
N ARG A 6 -31.97 21.30 -22.48
CA ARG A 6 -30.93 20.33 -22.85
C ARG A 6 -30.91 19.24 -21.77
N PRO A 7 -31.05 17.98 -22.15
CA PRO A 7 -30.91 16.90 -21.16
C PRO A 7 -29.54 17.02 -20.51
N ILE A 8 -29.50 17.06 -19.18
CA ILE A 8 -28.28 16.90 -18.40
C ILE A 8 -27.83 15.47 -18.66
N VAL A 9 -26.97 15.28 -19.67
CA VAL A 9 -26.28 14.01 -19.86
C VAL A 9 -25.43 13.82 -18.61
N SER A 10 -25.86 12.93 -17.73
CA SER A 10 -25.06 12.49 -16.58
C SER A 10 -23.72 12.02 -17.13
N ARG A 11 -22.71 12.85 -16.99
CA ARG A 11 -21.36 12.57 -17.51
C ARG A 11 -20.81 11.40 -16.70
N VAL A 12 -20.64 10.24 -17.32
CA VAL A 12 -20.06 9.07 -16.69
C VAL A 12 -18.63 9.45 -16.23
N LEU A 13 -18.38 9.38 -14.95
CA LEU A 13 -17.05 9.64 -14.40
C LEU A 13 -16.14 8.48 -14.79
N LYS A 14 -15.00 8.81 -15.39
CA LYS A 14 -13.99 7.82 -15.80
C LYS A 14 -13.05 7.44 -14.67
N LEU A 15 -12.65 8.41 -13.83
CA LEU A 15 -11.63 8.18 -12.80
C LEU A 15 -12.02 8.83 -11.48
N SER A 16 -11.91 8.07 -10.40
CA SER A 16 -11.88 8.57 -9.02
C SER A 16 -10.48 8.44 -8.46
N VAL A 17 -9.90 9.53 -7.99
CA VAL A 17 -8.59 9.55 -7.32
C VAL A 17 -8.83 9.75 -5.83
N VAL A 18 -8.48 8.76 -5.02
CA VAL A 18 -8.59 8.82 -3.55
C VAL A 18 -7.31 9.38 -2.97
N VAL A 19 -7.40 10.49 -2.25
CA VAL A 19 -6.24 11.20 -1.69
C VAL A 19 -6.45 11.42 -0.20
N PRO A 20 -5.90 10.57 0.67
CA PRO A 20 -5.95 10.73 2.12
C PRO A 20 -4.97 11.81 2.58
N PHE A 21 -5.40 12.62 3.55
CA PHE A 21 -4.60 13.68 4.18
C PHE A 21 -4.70 13.56 5.71
N HIS A 22 -3.58 13.73 6.40
CA HIS A 22 -3.54 13.89 7.85
C HIS A 22 -2.30 14.66 8.29
N ASN A 23 -2.49 15.91 8.76
CA ASN A 23 -1.41 16.78 9.27
C ASN A 23 -0.25 16.95 8.27
N VAL A 24 -0.58 17.31 7.04
CA VAL A 24 0.37 17.47 5.93
C VAL A 24 0.30 18.84 5.27
N GLN A 25 -0.07 19.89 6.03
CA GLN A 25 -0.24 21.25 5.49
C GLN A 25 0.98 21.77 4.71
N THR A 26 2.20 21.31 5.06
CA THR A 26 3.45 21.70 4.39
C THR A 26 3.57 21.09 2.99
N TYR A 27 2.98 19.92 2.76
CA TYR A 27 3.13 19.12 1.53
C TYR A 27 1.86 19.13 0.67
N ALA A 28 0.70 19.29 1.29
CA ALA A 28 -0.59 19.31 0.60
C ALA A 28 -0.66 20.30 -0.60
N PRO A 29 -0.03 21.50 -0.58
CA PRO A 29 -0.02 22.37 -1.75
C PRO A 29 0.58 21.74 -3.01
N ASP A 30 1.65 20.96 -2.90
CA ASP A 30 2.25 20.25 -4.05
C ASP A 30 1.31 19.18 -4.60
N ALA A 31 0.70 18.38 -3.71
CA ALA A 31 -0.31 17.38 -4.07
C ALA A 31 -1.48 18.04 -4.80
N LEU A 32 -2.11 19.06 -4.20
CA LEU A 32 -3.26 19.76 -4.77
C LEU A 32 -2.94 20.40 -6.12
N LYS A 33 -1.77 21.04 -6.26
CA LYS A 33 -1.33 21.62 -7.54
C LYS A 33 -1.14 20.54 -8.60
N SER A 34 -0.65 19.36 -8.22
CA SER A 34 -0.49 18.24 -9.15
C SER A 34 -1.85 17.66 -9.60
N LEU A 35 -2.84 17.63 -8.72
CA LEU A 35 -4.21 17.24 -9.08
C LEU A 35 -4.85 18.22 -10.05
N GLU A 36 -4.70 19.53 -9.82
CA GLU A 36 -5.16 20.58 -10.74
C GLU A 36 -4.57 20.39 -12.15
N LEU A 37 -3.26 20.10 -12.25
CA LEU A 37 -2.57 19.86 -13.52
C LEU A 37 -2.95 18.54 -14.21
N ASN A 38 -3.62 17.64 -13.49
CA ASN A 38 -4.16 16.38 -14.01
C ASN A 38 -5.68 16.39 -14.16
N ALA A 39 -6.35 17.50 -13.83
CA ALA A 39 -7.81 17.58 -13.86
C ALA A 39 -8.38 17.44 -15.28
N ARG A 40 -9.43 16.62 -15.37
CA ARG A 40 -10.27 16.43 -16.56
C ARG A 40 -11.74 16.50 -16.14
N GLY A 41 -12.62 16.87 -17.05
CA GLY A 41 -14.03 17.03 -16.72
C GLY A 41 -14.77 15.70 -16.36
N ASP A 42 -14.14 14.55 -16.57
CA ASP A 42 -14.63 13.22 -16.23
C ASP A 42 -13.81 12.56 -15.10
N PHE A 43 -13.00 13.34 -14.38
CA PHE A 43 -12.25 12.92 -13.19
C PHE A 43 -12.85 13.55 -11.93
N GLU A 44 -12.84 12.83 -10.82
CA GLU A 44 -13.07 13.35 -9.49
C GLU A 44 -11.89 13.07 -8.58
N PHE A 45 -11.66 13.98 -7.64
CA PHE A 45 -10.60 13.88 -6.64
C PHE A 45 -11.23 13.86 -5.24
N LEU A 46 -11.18 12.74 -4.56
CA LEU A 46 -11.76 12.53 -3.24
C LEU A 46 -10.69 12.85 -2.19
N LEU A 47 -10.70 14.10 -1.72
CA LEU A 47 -9.75 14.63 -0.73
C LEU A 47 -10.24 14.24 0.67
N VAL A 48 -9.68 13.20 1.27
CA VAL A 48 -10.13 12.65 2.54
C VAL A 48 -9.27 13.19 3.69
N ASP A 49 -9.82 14.10 4.50
CA ASP A 49 -9.19 14.57 5.74
C ASP A 49 -9.44 13.58 6.90
N ASP A 50 -8.41 12.88 7.33
CA ASP A 50 -8.47 11.95 8.46
C ASP A 50 -8.31 12.68 9.81
N ARG A 51 -9.11 13.75 10.03
CA ARG A 51 -9.14 14.54 11.25
C ARG A 51 -7.80 15.25 11.50
N SER A 52 -7.34 16.03 10.52
CA SER A 52 -6.18 16.91 10.69
C SER A 52 -6.43 17.99 11.74
N THR A 53 -5.36 18.41 12.41
CA THR A 53 -5.34 19.43 13.47
C THR A 53 -4.44 20.63 13.12
N ASP A 54 -3.78 20.59 11.97
CA ASP A 54 -3.02 21.69 11.38
C ASP A 54 -3.86 22.43 10.31
N GLY A 55 -3.24 23.24 9.46
CA GLY A 55 -3.92 23.96 8.37
C GLY A 55 -4.31 23.12 7.15
N THR A 56 -4.24 21.79 7.23
CA THR A 56 -4.64 20.90 6.13
C THR A 56 -6.12 21.06 5.75
N PRO A 57 -7.11 21.06 6.69
CA PRO A 57 -8.52 21.15 6.33
C PRO A 57 -8.86 22.38 5.49
N GLU A 58 -8.31 23.55 5.85
CA GLU A 58 -8.54 24.81 5.14
C GLU A 58 -7.98 24.80 3.71
N LEU A 59 -6.86 24.05 3.50
CA LEU A 59 -6.32 23.83 2.14
C LEU A 59 -7.27 22.98 1.31
N LEU A 60 -7.82 21.90 1.88
CA LEU A 60 -8.75 21.00 1.18
C LEU A 60 -10.08 21.66 0.89
N GLU A 61 -10.62 22.47 1.82
CA GLU A 61 -11.84 23.24 1.61
C GLU A 61 -11.69 24.22 0.43
N ARG A 62 -10.58 24.95 0.37
CA ARG A 62 -10.28 25.85 -0.76
C ARG A 62 -10.13 25.08 -2.08
N ALA A 63 -9.47 23.91 -2.06
CA ALA A 63 -9.35 23.07 -3.24
C ALA A 63 -10.71 22.60 -3.76
N ALA A 64 -11.60 22.16 -2.88
CA ALA A 64 -12.95 21.72 -3.24
C ALA A 64 -13.87 22.87 -3.65
N ALA A 65 -13.67 24.08 -3.12
CA ALA A 65 -14.44 25.29 -3.49
C ALA A 65 -14.10 25.84 -4.89
N GLY A 66 -13.32 25.10 -5.70
CA GLY A 66 -13.01 25.46 -7.09
C GLY A 66 -11.51 25.61 -7.37
N GLY A 67 -10.65 25.43 -6.37
CA GLY A 67 -9.19 25.44 -6.55
C GLY A 67 -8.67 24.25 -7.36
N VAL A 68 -9.34 23.09 -7.25
CA VAL A 68 -9.05 21.88 -8.04
C VAL A 68 -10.34 21.40 -8.71
N PRO A 69 -10.45 21.42 -10.04
CA PRO A 69 -11.66 20.99 -10.74
C PRO A 69 -11.97 19.51 -10.43
N GLY A 70 -13.22 19.23 -10.04
CA GLY A 70 -13.68 17.88 -9.69
C GLY A 70 -13.29 17.41 -8.29
N ALA A 71 -12.71 18.26 -7.44
CA ALA A 71 -12.38 17.91 -6.06
C ALA A 71 -13.63 17.88 -5.16
N VAL A 72 -13.68 16.89 -4.28
CA VAL A 72 -14.68 16.72 -3.23
C VAL A 72 -13.93 16.54 -1.91
N HIS A 73 -14.19 17.38 -0.92
CA HIS A 73 -13.61 17.28 0.42
C HIS A 73 -14.49 16.39 1.31
N LEU A 74 -13.90 15.35 1.85
CA LEU A 74 -14.51 14.40 2.77
C LEU A 74 -13.78 14.48 4.11
N ARG A 75 -14.43 15.03 5.14
CA ARG A 75 -13.85 15.15 6.48
C ARG A 75 -14.38 14.05 7.38
N ARG A 76 -13.47 13.35 8.07
CA ARG A 76 -13.81 12.31 9.03
C ARG A 76 -13.95 12.88 10.46
N ASP A 77 -14.83 12.31 11.25
CA ASP A 77 -15.09 12.75 12.63
C ASP A 77 -13.97 12.38 13.60
N ARG A 78 -13.21 11.31 13.26
CA ARG A 78 -12.09 10.80 14.05
C ARG A 78 -10.96 10.29 13.17
N ASN A 79 -9.73 10.39 13.67
CA ASN A 79 -8.58 9.77 13.02
C ASN A 79 -8.68 8.24 13.06
N GLY A 80 -8.74 7.61 11.90
CA GLY A 80 -8.81 6.16 11.72
C GLY A 80 -7.53 5.56 11.14
N GLY A 81 -6.63 6.41 10.66
CA GLY A 81 -5.41 6.02 9.95
C GLY A 81 -5.63 5.85 8.44
N LEU A 82 -4.51 5.65 7.75
CA LEU A 82 -4.42 5.65 6.29
C LEU A 82 -5.38 4.65 5.61
N ALA A 83 -5.45 3.41 6.12
CA ALA A 83 -6.37 2.39 5.62
C ALA A 83 -7.82 2.86 5.61
N THR A 84 -8.30 3.35 6.76
CA THR A 84 -9.70 3.79 6.90
C THR A 84 -9.98 5.08 6.12
N ALA A 85 -9.00 5.99 5.99
CA ALA A 85 -9.14 7.18 5.14
C ALA A 85 -9.28 6.78 3.65
N ARG A 86 -8.46 5.83 3.16
CA ARG A 86 -8.60 5.29 1.81
C ARG A 86 -9.95 4.60 1.59
N ASN A 87 -10.41 3.80 2.56
CA ASN A 87 -11.74 3.15 2.51
C ASN A 87 -12.87 4.18 2.40
N THR A 88 -12.82 5.29 3.19
CA THR A 88 -13.79 6.39 3.10
C THR A 88 -13.85 6.97 1.68
N GLY A 89 -12.70 7.17 1.04
CA GLY A 89 -12.66 7.63 -0.35
C GLY A 89 -13.18 6.59 -1.35
N LEU A 90 -12.86 5.30 -1.15
CA LEU A 90 -13.36 4.20 -1.99
C LEU A 90 -14.89 4.09 -1.94
N ASP A 91 -15.49 4.24 -0.75
CA ASP A 91 -16.95 4.18 -0.57
C ASP A 91 -17.67 5.36 -1.28
N ALA A 92 -16.99 6.50 -1.44
CA ALA A 92 -17.52 7.67 -2.15
C ALA A 92 -17.20 7.67 -3.66
N ALA A 93 -16.32 6.78 -4.13
CA ALA A 93 -15.84 6.76 -5.50
C ALA A 93 -16.93 6.35 -6.50
N ARG A 94 -17.04 7.09 -7.62
CA ARG A 94 -18.04 6.88 -8.68
C ARG A 94 -17.43 6.59 -10.05
N GLY A 95 -16.12 6.79 -10.21
CA GLY A 95 -15.41 6.56 -11.46
C GLY A 95 -15.37 5.09 -11.88
N GLU A 96 -15.26 4.86 -13.17
CA GLU A 96 -15.05 3.52 -13.76
C GLU A 96 -13.68 2.93 -13.36
N TYR A 97 -12.73 3.79 -13.11
CA TYR A 97 -11.39 3.46 -12.63
C TYR A 97 -11.10 4.17 -11.31
N ILE A 98 -10.24 3.56 -10.51
CA ILE A 98 -9.80 4.06 -9.21
C ILE A 98 -8.28 4.25 -9.25
N ALA A 99 -7.79 5.35 -8.69
CA ALA A 99 -6.37 5.58 -8.41
C ALA A 99 -6.20 6.13 -6.99
N PHE A 100 -5.00 6.06 -6.47
CA PHE A 100 -4.63 6.62 -5.17
C PHE A 100 -3.48 7.62 -5.33
N LEU A 101 -3.39 8.57 -4.41
CA LEU A 101 -2.24 9.45 -4.22
C LEU A 101 -2.15 9.76 -2.73
N ASP A 102 -0.98 9.68 -2.12
CA ASP A 102 -0.81 10.12 -0.74
C ASP A 102 -0.64 11.65 -0.68
N GLY A 103 -1.18 12.29 0.37
CA GLY A 103 -1.30 13.75 0.46
C GLY A 103 0.02 14.51 0.63
N ASP A 104 1.14 13.81 0.81
CA ASP A 104 2.50 14.34 0.86
C ASP A 104 3.32 14.09 -0.42
N ASP A 105 2.70 13.43 -1.43
CA ASP A 105 3.27 13.11 -2.73
C ASP A 105 2.66 13.99 -3.85
N TRP A 106 3.15 13.87 -5.08
CA TRP A 106 2.59 14.60 -6.22
C TRP A 106 2.73 13.83 -7.55
N LEU A 107 1.97 14.27 -8.56
CA LEU A 107 1.90 13.67 -9.89
C LEU A 107 2.61 14.54 -10.94
N ALA A 108 3.22 13.90 -11.93
CA ALA A 108 3.61 14.57 -13.17
C ALA A 108 2.37 15.05 -13.94
N PRO A 109 2.44 16.19 -14.65
CA PRO A 109 1.35 16.65 -15.50
C PRO A 109 0.91 15.57 -16.50
N GLY A 110 -0.41 15.33 -16.60
CA GLY A 110 -1.02 14.36 -17.50
C GLY A 110 -0.75 12.90 -17.18
N HIS A 111 -0.17 12.57 -16.00
CA HIS A 111 0.10 11.18 -15.60
C HIS A 111 -1.20 10.35 -15.53
N LEU A 112 -2.25 10.87 -14.91
CA LEU A 112 -3.52 10.16 -14.78
C LEU A 112 -4.15 9.84 -16.13
N ALA A 113 -4.12 10.77 -17.08
CA ALA A 113 -4.66 10.56 -18.41
C ALA A 113 -3.89 9.49 -19.19
N ARG A 114 -2.55 9.47 -19.08
CA ARG A 114 -1.71 8.43 -19.72
C ARG A 114 -1.93 7.06 -19.11
N THR A 115 -2.05 6.99 -17.78
CA THR A 115 -2.30 5.71 -17.08
C THR A 115 -3.69 5.18 -17.40
N LEU A 116 -4.70 6.07 -17.48
CA LEU A 116 -6.05 5.71 -17.92
C LEU A 116 -6.05 5.15 -19.33
N ALA A 117 -5.40 5.83 -20.28
CA ALA A 117 -5.30 5.34 -21.65
C ALA A 117 -4.61 3.98 -21.74
N ALA A 118 -3.59 3.72 -20.91
CA ALA A 118 -2.89 2.44 -20.87
C ALA A 118 -3.80 1.32 -20.35
N ILE A 119 -4.52 1.51 -19.25
CA ILE A 119 -5.40 0.46 -18.70
C ILE A 119 -6.60 0.20 -19.62
N GLU A 120 -7.17 1.24 -20.25
CA GLU A 120 -8.26 1.10 -21.23
C GLU A 120 -7.79 0.30 -22.45
N ALA A 121 -6.60 0.59 -22.99
CA ALA A 121 -6.03 -0.13 -24.13
C ALA A 121 -5.71 -1.60 -23.81
N LEU A 122 -5.27 -1.90 -22.58
CA LEU A 122 -4.97 -3.24 -22.11
C LEU A 122 -6.21 -4.04 -21.72
N GLY A 123 -7.30 -3.40 -21.32
CA GLY A 123 -8.55 -4.03 -20.88
C GLY A 123 -8.44 -4.89 -19.62
N CYS A 124 -7.37 -4.72 -18.84
CA CYS A 124 -7.10 -5.53 -17.64
C CYS A 124 -7.79 -4.98 -16.38
N ASP A 125 -7.74 -5.76 -15.28
CA ASP A 125 -8.32 -5.38 -14.00
C ASP A 125 -7.55 -4.24 -13.33
N PHE A 126 -6.22 -4.26 -13.44
CA PHE A 126 -5.37 -3.19 -12.91
C PHE A 126 -4.03 -3.10 -13.62
N VAL A 127 -3.44 -1.92 -13.58
CA VAL A 127 -2.06 -1.69 -13.99
C VAL A 127 -1.21 -1.26 -12.82
N ARG A 128 0.07 -1.63 -12.85
CA ARG A 128 1.11 -1.15 -11.93
C ARG A 128 2.03 -0.22 -12.67
N THR A 129 2.32 0.95 -12.07
CA THR A 129 3.19 1.97 -12.68
C THR A 129 4.52 2.06 -11.94
N ASP A 130 5.57 2.43 -12.67
CA ASP A 130 6.81 2.90 -12.06
C ASP A 130 6.56 4.18 -11.26
N HIS A 131 7.51 4.55 -10.37
CA HIS A 131 7.46 5.82 -9.68
C HIS A 131 8.85 6.48 -9.57
N VAL A 132 8.88 7.74 -9.19
CA VAL A 132 10.11 8.48 -8.90
C VAL A 132 10.23 8.65 -7.40
N GLN A 133 11.21 8.01 -6.78
CA GLN A 133 11.56 8.28 -5.38
C GLN A 133 12.33 9.60 -5.28
N VAL A 134 11.87 10.47 -4.40
CA VAL A 134 12.41 11.82 -4.22
C VAL A 134 13.00 11.96 -2.82
N THR A 135 14.32 12.24 -2.74
CA THR A 135 15.01 12.49 -1.47
C THR A 135 15.84 13.77 -1.63
N GLY A 136 15.38 14.87 -1.06
CA GLY A 136 15.96 16.19 -1.30
C GLY A 136 15.98 16.51 -2.80
N ARG A 137 17.18 16.67 -3.39
CA ARG A 137 17.35 16.90 -4.83
C ARG A 137 17.48 15.63 -5.67
N SER A 138 17.65 14.48 -5.04
CA SER A 138 17.77 13.19 -5.74
C SER A 138 16.43 12.73 -6.30
N ARG A 139 16.44 12.17 -7.51
CA ARG A 139 15.31 11.59 -8.22
C ARG A 139 15.74 10.24 -8.77
N VAL A 140 15.14 9.16 -8.25
CA VAL A 140 15.47 7.79 -8.66
C VAL A 140 14.21 7.09 -9.13
N VAL A 141 14.22 6.61 -10.37
CA VAL A 141 13.11 5.81 -10.89
C VAL A 141 13.14 4.43 -10.24
N GLN A 142 12.03 4.05 -9.64
CA GLN A 142 11.78 2.72 -9.10
C GLN A 142 10.83 1.99 -10.05
N ARG A 143 11.26 0.85 -10.56
CA ARG A 143 10.47 0.06 -11.51
C ARG A 143 9.64 -0.99 -10.78
N VAL A 144 8.49 -1.29 -11.36
CA VAL A 144 7.70 -2.46 -10.94
C VAL A 144 8.53 -3.72 -11.18
N PRO A 145 8.75 -4.58 -10.17
CA PRO A 145 9.55 -5.79 -10.35
C PRO A 145 8.74 -6.89 -11.04
N TYR A 146 8.26 -6.59 -12.25
CA TYR A 146 7.50 -7.48 -13.13
C TYR A 146 7.68 -7.05 -14.59
N GLY A 147 7.73 -8.00 -15.48
CA GLY A 147 7.82 -7.78 -16.93
C GLY A 147 7.39 -9.02 -17.72
N PRO A 148 7.12 -8.86 -18.99
CA PRO A 148 7.31 -7.66 -19.81
C PRO A 148 6.30 -6.56 -19.54
N GLU A 149 6.69 -5.29 -19.81
CA GLU A 149 5.79 -4.12 -19.73
C GLU A 149 4.74 -4.15 -20.85
N MET A 150 3.57 -3.54 -20.60
CA MET A 150 2.45 -3.44 -21.56
C MET A 150 1.91 -4.79 -22.05
N VAL A 151 2.10 -5.85 -21.26
CA VAL A 151 1.57 -7.19 -21.54
C VAL A 151 0.65 -7.61 -20.40
N VAL A 152 -0.58 -7.98 -20.75
CA VAL A 152 -1.55 -8.50 -19.79
C VAL A 152 -1.18 -9.93 -19.39
N GLY A 153 -1.08 -10.16 -18.08
CA GLY A 153 -0.76 -11.46 -17.49
C GLY A 153 -1.69 -11.84 -16.34
N ASP A 154 -1.49 -13.05 -15.83
CA ASP A 154 -2.11 -13.48 -14.59
C ASP A 154 -1.46 -12.74 -13.40
N PRO A 155 -2.23 -12.06 -12.53
CA PRO A 155 -1.67 -11.40 -11.37
C PRO A 155 -0.88 -12.35 -10.45
N ARG A 156 -1.19 -13.64 -10.40
CA ARG A 156 -0.47 -14.65 -9.60
C ARG A 156 0.98 -14.81 -10.03
N ASP A 157 1.31 -14.57 -11.30
CA ASP A 157 2.70 -14.54 -11.80
C ASP A 157 3.51 -13.38 -11.16
N GLY A 158 2.81 -12.34 -10.70
CA GLY A 158 3.37 -11.23 -9.94
C GLY A 158 3.72 -11.55 -8.48
N ILE A 159 3.38 -12.75 -7.98
CA ILE A 159 3.76 -13.21 -6.65
C ILE A 159 5.11 -13.96 -6.68
N LEU A 160 5.35 -14.75 -7.71
CA LEU A 160 6.48 -15.66 -7.83
C LEU A 160 7.61 -15.11 -8.74
N PRO A 161 8.84 -15.62 -8.61
CA PRO A 161 9.31 -16.66 -7.69
C PRO A 161 9.60 -16.13 -6.27
N ALA A 162 9.66 -17.06 -5.30
CA ALA A 162 9.96 -16.70 -3.92
C ALA A 162 11.39 -16.15 -3.71
N SER A 163 12.34 -16.51 -4.59
CA SER A 163 13.77 -16.21 -4.43
C SER A 163 14.17 -14.74 -4.69
N ARG A 164 13.32 -13.94 -5.33
CA ARG A 164 13.60 -12.54 -5.68
C ARG A 164 12.42 -11.62 -5.38
N ALA A 165 12.65 -10.30 -5.47
CA ALA A 165 11.57 -9.32 -5.42
C ALA A 165 10.65 -9.47 -6.64
N THR A 166 9.34 -9.33 -6.41
CA THR A 166 8.27 -9.48 -7.40
C THR A 166 7.20 -8.42 -7.16
N ALA A 167 6.14 -8.38 -7.96
CA ALA A 167 5.13 -7.32 -7.89
C ALA A 167 4.47 -7.17 -6.51
N VAL A 168 4.32 -8.27 -5.73
CA VAL A 168 3.80 -8.19 -4.35
C VAL A 168 4.78 -7.56 -3.34
N ASP A 169 6.06 -7.45 -3.69
CA ASP A 169 7.06 -6.74 -2.87
C ASP A 169 7.12 -5.24 -3.21
N TYR A 170 6.25 -4.78 -4.12
CA TYR A 170 6.07 -3.38 -4.53
C TYR A 170 4.67 -2.89 -4.10
N PRO A 171 4.42 -2.72 -2.79
CA PRO A 171 3.08 -2.64 -2.21
C PRO A 171 2.49 -1.22 -2.22
N TYR A 172 2.90 -0.37 -3.14
CA TYR A 172 2.45 1.02 -3.22
C TYR A 172 1.08 1.11 -3.89
N ALA A 173 0.00 1.31 -3.13
CA ALA A 173 -1.36 1.42 -3.67
C ALA A 173 -1.49 2.53 -4.72
N TRP A 174 -0.79 3.65 -4.53
CA TRP A 174 -0.75 4.78 -5.46
C TRP A 174 0.05 4.54 -6.75
N ALA A 175 0.86 3.47 -6.82
CA ALA A 175 1.61 3.12 -8.03
C ALA A 175 0.77 2.23 -8.97
N GLY A 176 -0.39 2.72 -9.40
CA GLY A 176 -1.25 1.99 -10.32
C GLY A 176 -2.63 2.60 -10.51
N MET A 177 -3.42 1.94 -11.34
CA MET A 177 -4.83 2.25 -11.59
C MET A 177 -5.63 0.95 -11.64
N TYR A 178 -6.87 0.97 -11.15
CA TYR A 178 -7.67 -0.20 -10.84
C TYR A 178 -9.06 -0.04 -11.43
N HIS A 179 -9.54 -1.03 -12.16
CA HIS A 179 -10.89 -1.02 -12.68
C HIS A 179 -11.89 -1.20 -11.52
N ARG A 180 -13.01 -0.45 -11.56
CA ARG A 180 -14.08 -0.45 -10.54
C ARG A 180 -14.60 -1.84 -10.18
N ARG A 181 -14.65 -2.79 -11.13
CA ARG A 181 -15.06 -4.18 -10.84
C ARG A 181 -14.27 -4.83 -9.69
N LEU A 182 -13.05 -4.38 -9.42
CA LEU A 182 -12.29 -4.83 -8.24
C LEU A 182 -12.84 -4.22 -6.95
N LEU A 183 -13.28 -2.95 -6.98
CA LEU A 183 -13.96 -2.31 -5.83
C LEU A 183 -15.28 -3.00 -5.54
N ASP A 184 -16.08 -3.26 -6.56
CA ASP A 184 -17.40 -3.92 -6.43
C ASP A 184 -17.28 -5.35 -5.87
N ARG A 185 -16.12 -6.00 -6.04
CA ARG A 185 -15.76 -7.29 -5.45
C ARG A 185 -15.13 -7.16 -4.05
N GLY A 186 -14.98 -5.97 -3.51
CA GLY A 186 -14.34 -5.72 -2.21
C GLY A 186 -12.81 -5.87 -2.21
N LEU A 187 -12.17 -6.01 -3.37
CA LEU A 187 -10.72 -6.27 -3.46
C LEU A 187 -9.86 -5.03 -3.23
N LEU A 188 -10.42 -3.82 -3.36
CA LEU A 188 -9.69 -2.57 -3.16
C LEU A 188 -9.74 -2.03 -1.73
N HIS A 189 -10.65 -2.50 -0.86
CA HIS A 189 -10.71 -2.05 0.53
C HIS A 189 -9.51 -2.54 1.33
N PHE A 190 -9.00 -1.67 2.18
CA PHE A 190 -7.89 -1.98 3.09
C PHE A 190 -8.42 -2.58 4.39
N THR A 191 -7.60 -3.38 5.06
CA THR A 191 -7.96 -3.94 6.38
C THR A 191 -7.93 -2.83 7.43
N ASP A 192 -9.08 -2.58 8.06
CA ASP A 192 -9.21 -1.58 9.12
C ASP A 192 -8.37 -1.93 10.35
N GLY A 193 -7.92 -0.88 11.06
CA GLY A 193 -7.16 -1.02 12.29
C GLY A 193 -5.68 -1.33 12.11
N LEU A 194 -5.17 -1.42 10.88
CA LEU A 194 -3.74 -1.37 10.57
C LEU A 194 -3.32 0.09 10.42
N ARG A 195 -2.40 0.54 11.26
CA ARG A 195 -1.87 1.92 11.22
C ARG A 195 -0.67 2.05 10.29
N THR A 196 0.01 0.93 10.02
CA THR A 196 1.12 0.81 9.06
C THR A 196 1.04 -0.55 8.37
N ALA A 197 1.73 -0.70 7.23
CA ALA A 197 1.79 -1.94 6.44
C ALA A 197 0.43 -2.47 5.96
N GLU A 198 -0.60 -1.62 5.91
CA GLU A 198 -1.96 -1.93 5.42
C GLU A 198 -1.95 -2.32 3.94
N ASP A 199 -0.94 -1.87 3.22
CA ASP A 199 -0.69 -2.18 1.81
C ASP A 199 -0.26 -3.64 1.57
N ARG A 200 0.30 -4.32 2.58
CA ARG A 200 0.82 -5.69 2.47
C ARG A 200 -0.28 -6.73 2.23
N PRO A 201 -1.29 -6.89 3.11
CA PRO A 201 -2.39 -7.81 2.83
C PRO A 201 -3.21 -7.37 1.61
N TRP A 202 -3.31 -6.06 1.35
CA TRP A 202 -4.02 -5.52 0.21
C TRP A 202 -3.40 -5.95 -1.12
N ILE A 203 -2.08 -5.78 -1.32
CA ILE A 203 -1.42 -6.16 -2.59
C ILE A 203 -1.42 -7.68 -2.80
N TRP A 204 -1.26 -8.47 -1.72
CA TRP A 204 -1.33 -9.91 -1.80
C TRP A 204 -2.72 -10.40 -2.23
N ARG A 205 -3.78 -9.85 -1.61
CA ARG A 205 -5.17 -10.16 -1.99
C ARG A 205 -5.42 -9.81 -3.45
N LEU A 206 -4.99 -8.61 -3.88
CA LEU A 206 -5.17 -8.16 -5.26
C LEU A 206 -4.52 -9.12 -6.26
N HIS A 207 -3.28 -9.54 -6.02
CA HIS A 207 -2.57 -10.48 -6.89
C HIS A 207 -3.12 -11.91 -6.84
N ARG A 208 -3.74 -12.32 -5.75
CA ARG A 208 -4.36 -13.65 -5.63
C ARG A 208 -5.74 -13.75 -6.28
N GLU A 209 -6.50 -12.66 -6.26
CA GLU A 209 -7.94 -12.68 -6.54
C GLU A 209 -8.35 -11.94 -7.83
N ALA A 210 -7.56 -11.00 -8.35
CA ALA A 210 -7.86 -10.35 -9.62
C ALA A 210 -7.62 -11.31 -10.79
N ALA A 211 -8.26 -11.03 -11.95
CA ALA A 211 -8.18 -11.91 -13.12
C ALA A 211 -7.05 -11.52 -14.08
N SER A 212 -6.63 -10.24 -14.12
CA SER A 212 -5.64 -9.76 -15.07
C SER A 212 -4.94 -8.49 -14.59
N PHE A 213 -3.66 -8.34 -14.95
CA PHE A 213 -2.91 -7.11 -14.69
C PHE A 213 -1.80 -6.90 -15.71
N ALA A 214 -1.20 -5.69 -15.72
CA ALA A 214 0.00 -5.41 -16.46
C ALA A 214 0.90 -4.43 -15.69
N ALA A 215 2.22 -4.51 -15.91
CA ALA A 215 3.14 -3.44 -15.58
C ALA A 215 3.21 -2.44 -16.75
N VAL A 216 3.26 -1.15 -16.42
CA VAL A 216 3.39 -0.08 -17.41
C VAL A 216 4.52 0.86 -17.00
N GLY A 217 5.46 1.16 -17.88
CA GLY A 217 6.63 1.99 -17.63
C GLY A 217 6.29 3.48 -17.60
N LEU A 218 5.43 3.93 -16.69
CA LEU A 218 4.96 5.31 -16.55
C LEU A 218 5.37 5.90 -15.19
N PRO A 219 6.60 6.42 -15.02
CA PRO A 219 7.08 6.97 -13.76
C PRO A 219 6.52 8.37 -13.50
N GLY A 220 5.25 8.48 -13.17
CA GLY A 220 4.58 9.77 -13.00
C GLY A 220 4.10 10.09 -11.60
N VAL A 221 4.26 9.19 -10.62
CA VAL A 221 4.09 9.48 -9.19
C VAL A 221 5.45 9.83 -8.60
N PHE A 222 5.55 10.96 -7.90
CA PHE A 222 6.74 11.40 -7.18
C PHE A 222 6.55 11.12 -5.69
N TYR A 223 7.19 10.06 -5.22
CA TYR A 223 7.15 9.62 -3.83
C TYR A 223 8.20 10.34 -2.98
N ARG A 224 7.75 11.15 -2.04
CA ARG A 224 8.61 11.95 -1.15
C ARG A 224 9.18 11.10 -0.02
N ARG A 225 10.51 11.13 0.13
CA ARG A 225 11.23 10.48 1.23
C ARG A 225 11.83 11.51 2.18
N GLY A 226 12.02 11.09 3.45
CA GLY A 226 12.63 11.97 4.46
C GLY A 226 11.66 12.99 5.06
N VAL A 227 10.36 12.77 4.91
CA VAL A 227 9.32 13.54 5.60
C VAL A 227 9.31 13.14 7.07
N SER A 228 9.42 14.11 7.97
CA SER A 228 9.50 13.86 9.43
C SER A 228 8.23 13.21 10.00
N THR A 229 7.09 13.43 9.34
CA THR A 229 5.78 12.84 9.68
C THR A 229 5.52 11.50 9.00
N SER A 230 6.48 10.97 8.22
CA SER A 230 6.31 9.73 7.47
C SER A 230 6.07 8.54 8.40
N LEU A 231 5.00 7.79 8.13
CA LEU A 231 4.66 6.56 8.85
C LEU A 231 5.82 5.53 8.84
N THR A 232 6.70 5.57 7.85
CA THR A 232 7.85 4.65 7.76
C THR A 232 8.98 4.99 8.73
N GLN A 233 8.99 6.20 9.33
CA GLN A 233 10.06 6.69 10.22
C GLN A 233 9.66 6.73 11.70
N ILE A 234 8.39 6.54 12.03
CA ILE A 234 7.95 6.52 13.44
C ILE A 234 8.58 5.36 14.21
N GLY A 235 8.97 5.61 15.46
CA GLY A 235 9.61 4.61 16.34
C GLY A 235 8.67 4.01 17.39
N ASP A 236 7.36 4.12 17.23
CA ASP A 236 6.35 3.69 18.19
C ASP A 236 5.66 2.36 17.83
N GLU A 237 4.68 1.95 18.65
CA GLU A 237 3.96 0.68 18.51
C GLU A 237 3.21 0.52 17.18
N ARG A 238 2.86 1.61 16.47
CA ARG A 238 2.21 1.55 15.16
C ARG A 238 3.04 0.80 14.14
N GLN A 239 4.36 0.86 14.26
CA GLN A 239 5.27 0.09 13.41
C GLN A 239 5.17 -1.43 13.60
N LEU A 240 4.58 -1.90 14.70
CA LEU A 240 4.41 -3.33 14.97
C LEU A 240 3.26 -3.96 14.17
N ASP A 241 2.41 -3.14 13.54
CA ASP A 241 1.26 -3.63 12.76
C ASP A 241 1.67 -4.47 11.54
N PHE A 242 2.93 -4.36 11.07
CA PHE A 242 3.41 -5.27 10.02
C PHE A 242 3.27 -6.74 10.42
N ILE A 243 3.32 -7.06 11.72
CA ILE A 243 3.16 -8.44 12.22
C ILE A 243 1.73 -8.91 11.98
N ARG A 244 0.73 -8.07 12.32
CA ARG A 244 -0.69 -8.37 12.06
C ARG A 244 -0.97 -8.45 10.57
N ALA A 245 -0.39 -7.52 9.79
CA ALA A 245 -0.52 -7.49 8.34
C ALA A 245 -0.02 -8.77 7.69
N PHE A 246 1.17 -9.25 8.05
CA PHE A 246 1.71 -10.49 7.51
C PHE A 246 1.08 -11.76 8.10
N ASP A 247 0.62 -11.74 9.36
CA ASP A 247 -0.20 -12.83 9.91
C ASP A 247 -1.48 -13.01 9.08
N GLN A 248 -2.11 -11.91 8.63
CA GLN A 248 -3.23 -11.97 7.71
C GLN A 248 -2.83 -12.54 6.34
N VAL A 249 -1.70 -12.11 5.76
CA VAL A 249 -1.19 -12.69 4.51
C VAL A 249 -1.00 -14.20 4.63
N LEU A 250 -0.42 -14.67 5.75
CA LEU A 250 -0.23 -16.11 5.96
C LEU A 250 -1.57 -16.85 6.12
N ALA A 251 -2.55 -16.27 6.81
CA ALA A 251 -3.88 -16.83 6.96
C ALA A 251 -4.61 -16.93 5.62
N ASP A 252 -4.53 -15.87 4.80
CA ASP A 252 -5.12 -15.83 3.47
C ASP A 252 -4.47 -16.84 2.51
N VAL A 253 -3.14 -16.99 2.57
CA VAL A 253 -2.40 -17.99 1.78
C VAL A 253 -2.70 -19.40 2.25
N ALA A 254 -2.93 -19.63 3.56
CA ALA A 254 -3.23 -20.95 4.10
C ALA A 254 -4.51 -21.58 3.53
N THR A 255 -5.43 -20.75 3.02
CA THR A 255 -6.69 -21.20 2.40
C THR A 255 -6.65 -21.11 0.86
N ASP A 256 -5.51 -20.73 0.29
CA ASP A 256 -5.37 -20.56 -1.16
C ASP A 256 -5.21 -21.90 -1.88
N ARG A 257 -5.82 -22.03 -3.07
CA ARG A 257 -5.71 -23.23 -3.94
C ARG A 257 -4.27 -23.57 -4.32
N GLU A 258 -3.38 -22.59 -4.33
CA GLU A 258 -1.96 -22.72 -4.67
C GLU A 258 -1.05 -22.56 -3.44
N TYR A 259 -1.55 -22.97 -2.27
CA TYR A 259 -0.85 -22.85 -0.99
C TYR A 259 0.62 -23.22 -1.06
N GLU A 260 0.94 -24.43 -1.60
CA GLU A 260 2.32 -24.96 -1.64
C GLU A 260 3.26 -24.08 -2.47
N LEU A 261 2.76 -23.40 -3.50
CA LEU A 261 3.53 -22.48 -4.33
C LEU A 261 3.72 -21.11 -3.65
N LEU A 262 2.69 -20.61 -2.96
CA LEU A 262 2.66 -19.25 -2.43
C LEU A 262 3.28 -19.13 -1.05
N ILE A 263 3.17 -20.16 -0.20
CA ILE A 263 3.62 -20.11 1.20
C ILE A 263 5.13 -19.81 1.36
N PRO A 264 6.05 -20.35 0.51
CA PRO A 264 7.46 -19.98 0.60
C PRO A 264 7.73 -18.50 0.35
N LYS A 265 6.98 -17.88 -0.58
CA LYS A 265 7.08 -16.44 -0.85
C LYS A 265 6.57 -15.60 0.31
N ALA A 266 5.41 -15.92 0.86
CA ALA A 266 4.83 -15.21 1.99
C ALA A 266 5.75 -15.27 3.23
N VAL A 267 6.26 -16.47 3.57
CA VAL A 267 7.22 -16.66 4.68
C VAL A 267 8.51 -15.89 4.41
N ARG A 268 9.05 -15.92 3.19
CA ARG A 268 10.28 -15.20 2.85
C ARG A 268 10.14 -13.69 3.00
N THR A 269 9.06 -13.11 2.46
CA THR A 269 8.81 -11.68 2.58
C THR A 269 8.61 -11.27 4.03
N TYR A 270 7.85 -12.04 4.80
CA TYR A 270 7.67 -11.79 6.23
C TYR A 270 9.00 -11.87 7.01
N CYS A 271 9.81 -12.90 6.77
CA CYS A 271 11.14 -13.04 7.37
C CYS A 271 12.07 -11.86 7.03
N ALA A 272 12.02 -11.37 5.79
CA ALA A 272 12.81 -10.20 5.37
C ALA A 272 12.40 -8.93 6.13
N ILE A 273 11.09 -8.70 6.33
CA ILE A 273 10.56 -7.57 7.09
C ILE A 273 10.87 -7.69 8.58
N ILE A 274 10.74 -8.90 9.18
CA ILE A 274 11.19 -9.16 10.56
C ILE A 274 12.67 -8.81 10.70
N ALA A 275 13.53 -9.31 9.80
CA ALA A 275 14.96 -9.05 9.86
C ALA A 275 15.28 -7.54 9.75
N HIS A 276 14.59 -6.80 8.86
CA HIS A 276 14.72 -5.36 8.71
C HIS A 276 14.38 -4.62 10.03
N HIS A 277 13.22 -4.88 10.62
CA HIS A 277 12.80 -4.20 11.84
C HIS A 277 13.65 -4.56 13.07
N ILE A 278 14.09 -5.80 13.17
CA ILE A 278 15.01 -6.22 14.25
C ILE A 278 16.40 -5.64 14.05
N GLY A 279 16.92 -5.60 12.83
CA GLY A 279 18.22 -4.99 12.49
C GLY A 279 18.27 -3.50 12.75
N SER A 280 17.14 -2.80 12.62
CA SER A 280 16.99 -1.34 12.88
C SER A 280 16.28 -1.08 14.22
N SER A 281 16.40 -1.99 15.20
CA SER A 281 15.61 -1.89 16.45
C SER A 281 16.05 -0.76 17.39
N GLU A 282 17.21 -0.16 17.18
CA GLU A 282 17.71 1.01 17.90
C GLU A 282 16.86 2.28 17.68
N ARG A 283 16.10 2.36 16.60
CA ARG A 283 15.19 3.48 16.32
C ARG A 283 13.93 3.48 17.20
N PHE A 284 13.64 2.37 17.86
CA PHE A 284 12.47 2.22 18.73
C PHE A 284 12.79 2.52 20.19
N GLU A 285 11.79 3.02 20.92
CA GLU A 285 11.89 3.08 22.37
C GLU A 285 12.17 1.69 22.96
N PRO A 286 12.90 1.58 24.09
CA PRO A 286 13.31 0.29 24.68
C PRO A 286 12.15 -0.68 24.93
N ALA A 287 10.99 -0.16 25.38
CA ALA A 287 9.79 -0.96 25.62
C ALA A 287 9.23 -1.53 24.31
N VAL A 288 9.16 -0.69 23.25
CA VAL A 288 8.68 -1.07 21.92
C VAL A 288 9.64 -2.08 21.28
N ALA A 289 10.95 -1.86 21.38
CA ALA A 289 11.97 -2.80 20.88
C ALA A 289 11.87 -4.17 21.56
N LYS A 290 11.58 -4.22 22.87
CA LYS A 290 11.33 -5.47 23.61
C LYS A 290 10.07 -6.17 23.10
N LYS A 291 8.97 -5.41 22.91
CA LYS A 291 7.69 -5.90 22.38
C LYS A 291 7.87 -6.43 20.94
N LEU A 292 8.58 -5.70 20.08
CA LEU A 292 8.93 -6.10 18.72
C LEU A 292 9.61 -7.47 18.71
N ARG A 293 10.67 -7.66 19.53
CA ARG A 293 11.39 -8.94 19.61
C ARG A 293 10.49 -10.09 20.04
N PHE A 294 9.65 -9.87 21.04
CA PHE A 294 8.68 -10.86 21.52
C PHE A 294 7.70 -11.25 20.42
N MET A 295 7.07 -10.28 19.78
CA MET A 295 6.07 -10.50 18.73
C MET A 295 6.68 -11.17 17.49
N CYS A 296 7.87 -10.74 17.04
CA CYS A 296 8.60 -11.38 15.93
C CYS A 296 8.95 -12.84 16.25
N THR A 297 9.38 -13.12 17.48
CA THR A 297 9.68 -14.49 17.93
C THR A 297 8.41 -15.37 17.91
N ALA A 298 7.28 -14.83 18.33
CA ALA A 298 6.00 -15.52 18.27
C ALA A 298 5.55 -15.75 16.82
N ALA A 299 5.70 -14.75 15.95
CA ALA A 299 5.37 -14.84 14.52
C ALA A 299 6.15 -15.95 13.81
N LEU A 300 7.48 -16.01 14.01
CA LEU A 300 8.30 -17.11 13.46
C LEU A 300 7.84 -18.48 13.93
N GLY A 301 7.27 -18.57 15.13
CA GLY A 301 6.76 -19.83 15.66
C GLY A 301 5.41 -20.26 15.12
N ARG A 302 4.68 -19.39 14.42
CA ARG A 302 3.42 -19.72 13.75
C ARG A 302 3.63 -20.17 12.30
N MET A 303 4.79 -19.87 11.72
CA MET A 303 5.11 -20.25 10.34
C MET A 303 5.32 -21.77 10.22
N PRO A 304 4.95 -22.39 9.07
CA PRO A 304 5.21 -23.81 8.82
C PRO A 304 6.70 -24.13 8.94
N ALA A 305 7.08 -25.02 9.85
CA ALA A 305 8.48 -25.23 10.22
C ALA A 305 9.40 -25.65 9.05
N PRO A 306 9.00 -26.58 8.15
CA PRO A 306 9.84 -26.94 7.00
C PRO A 306 10.07 -25.76 6.04
N VAL A 307 9.04 -24.97 5.76
CA VAL A 307 9.11 -23.79 4.88
C VAL A 307 10.03 -22.74 5.50
N LEU A 308 9.85 -22.44 6.80
CA LEU A 308 10.67 -21.46 7.52
C LEU A 308 12.15 -21.85 7.54
N GLU A 309 12.48 -23.13 7.76
CA GLU A 309 13.88 -23.62 7.74
C GLU A 309 14.50 -23.41 6.35
N GLY A 310 13.79 -23.79 5.27
CA GLY A 310 14.24 -23.62 3.90
C GLY A 310 14.44 -22.14 3.54
N VAL A 311 13.50 -21.28 3.95
CA VAL A 311 13.58 -19.83 3.74
C VAL A 311 14.81 -19.24 4.45
N ILE A 312 14.99 -19.52 5.75
CA ILE A 312 16.14 -19.01 6.51
C ILE A 312 17.47 -19.49 5.89
N ALA A 313 17.53 -20.73 5.44
CA ALA A 313 18.75 -21.27 4.80
C ALA A 313 19.08 -20.58 3.47
N SER A 314 18.08 -20.05 2.76
CA SER A 314 18.23 -19.38 1.46
C SER A 314 18.47 -17.85 1.56
N MET A 315 18.42 -17.27 2.76
CA MET A 315 18.71 -15.84 2.98
C MET A 315 20.21 -15.59 3.11
N ASP A 316 20.61 -14.34 3.00
CA ASP A 316 21.98 -13.91 3.30
C ASP A 316 22.36 -14.24 4.75
N ALA A 317 23.69 -14.27 5.02
CA ALA A 317 24.23 -14.70 6.31
C ALA A 317 23.74 -13.87 7.49
N GLU A 318 23.61 -12.54 7.29
CA GLU A 318 23.20 -11.60 8.34
C GLU A 318 21.75 -11.85 8.76
N ARG A 319 20.81 -11.85 7.79
CA ARG A 319 19.39 -12.13 8.04
C ARG A 319 19.18 -13.52 8.63
N SER A 320 19.87 -14.55 8.09
CA SER A 320 19.82 -15.91 8.61
C SER A 320 20.27 -16.00 10.06
N ALA A 321 21.39 -15.38 10.43
CA ALA A 321 21.91 -15.37 11.79
C ALA A 321 20.92 -14.70 12.77
N LEU A 322 20.35 -13.56 12.37
CA LEU A 322 19.38 -12.80 13.15
C LEU A 322 18.11 -13.63 13.43
N LEU A 323 17.51 -14.23 12.40
CA LEU A 323 16.29 -15.04 12.52
C LEU A 323 16.53 -16.30 13.35
N ARG A 324 17.67 -16.99 13.18
CA ARG A 324 18.07 -18.14 14.02
C ARG A 324 18.26 -17.73 15.47
N GLY A 325 18.82 -16.54 15.73
CA GLY A 325 18.97 -15.98 17.07
C GLY A 325 17.64 -15.77 17.79
N LEU A 326 16.62 -15.24 17.11
CA LEU A 326 15.26 -15.10 17.64
C LEU A 326 14.64 -16.45 18.00
N ARG A 327 14.78 -17.46 17.13
CA ARG A 327 14.23 -18.81 17.35
C ARG A 327 14.87 -19.54 18.53
N ARG A 328 16.20 -19.42 18.71
CA ARG A 328 16.90 -20.02 19.85
C ARG A 328 16.40 -19.50 21.19
N ARG A 329 16.18 -18.20 21.31
CA ARG A 329 15.63 -17.57 22.51
C ARG A 329 14.26 -18.12 22.89
N ARG A 330 13.39 -18.42 21.91
CA ARG A 330 12.08 -19.04 22.16
C ARG A 330 12.21 -20.47 22.74
N ARG A 331 13.11 -21.29 22.19
CA ARG A 331 13.32 -22.64 22.69
C ARG A 331 13.83 -22.62 24.12
N ALA A 332 14.76 -21.72 24.47
CA ALA A 332 15.27 -21.56 25.83
C ALA A 332 14.18 -21.08 26.80
N ALA A 333 13.34 -20.12 26.42
CA ALA A 333 12.23 -19.65 27.25
C ALA A 333 11.15 -20.72 27.47
N GLY A 334 10.84 -21.54 26.44
CA GLY A 334 9.92 -22.66 26.55
C GLY A 334 10.44 -23.80 27.44
N ALA A 335 11.74 -24.08 27.38
CA ALA A 335 12.37 -25.08 28.24
C ALA A 335 12.38 -24.67 29.73
N HIS A 336 12.60 -23.37 30.02
CA HIS A 336 12.53 -22.84 31.39
C HIS A 336 11.09 -22.89 31.97
N ALA A 337 10.08 -22.59 31.14
CA ALA A 337 8.69 -22.66 31.58
C ALA A 337 8.22 -24.12 31.83
N ALA A 338 8.71 -25.07 31.05
CA ALA A 338 8.39 -26.49 31.23
C ALA A 338 9.11 -27.12 32.46
N GLY A 339 10.35 -26.67 32.74
CA GLY A 339 11.10 -27.07 33.91
C GLY A 339 10.67 -26.46 35.25
N ALA A 340 9.89 -25.38 35.21
CA ALA A 340 9.31 -24.75 36.42
C ALA A 340 7.91 -25.27 36.76
N ALA A 341 7.30 -26.10 35.90
CA ALA A 341 5.99 -26.75 36.09
C ALA A 341 6.10 -28.25 36.46
N SER A 342 7.28 -28.78 36.54
CA SER A 342 7.63 -30.10 37.05
C SER A 342 8.28 -29.97 38.45
#